data_8771731fa28ef6eda17a47ed935efb08
#
_entry.id   8771731fa28ef6eda17a47ed935efb08
#
_cell.length_a   1.000
_cell.length_b   1.000
_cell.length_c   1.000
_cell.angle_alpha   90.00
_cell.angle_beta   90.00
_cell.angle_gamma   90.00
#
_symmetry.space_group_name_H-M   'P 1'
#
loop_
_entity.id
_entity.type
_entity.pdbx_description
1 polymer ?
#
loop_
_entity_poly.entity_id
_entity_poly.type
_entity_poly.pdbx_seq_one_letter_code
_entity_poly.pdbx_strand_id
1 'polypeptide(L)'
;MKQIFNIKIKVRLSAIIFILLLIAVFIAGWYYYTHPATKTGVLTGSLAAGLIVALIQWIISWKEYALIEKIEDLELIKVLYNRDDRTYYEDLIRDSKKSIKVMGVTAKRFFEHFADTHDEAPDNARVLLVAMERGVNVQILLPHENFLPEEKKNAHHQVVHVLRDIQQKQYKGKINIRYFQHAPAHSIFMVDSTCIVGPVFEKVESKYTPALHLQKDSPFAEKYIEHFEQEWGKIDA
;
A
#
# COMPACT_ATOMS: atom_id res chain seq x y z
N MET A 1 17.73 0.67 11.36
CA MET A 1 18.49 0.18 12.57
C MET A 1 17.70 0.25 13.87
N LYS A 2 16.92 1.29 14.17
CA LYS A 2 16.08 1.38 15.39
C LYS A 2 14.95 0.32 15.46
N GLN A 3 14.31 -0.03 14.35
CA GLN A 3 13.23 -1.03 14.31
C GLN A 3 13.74 -2.45 14.66
N ILE A 4 14.85 -2.88 14.08
CA ILE A 4 15.44 -4.22 14.33
C ILE A 4 15.84 -4.38 15.81
N PHE A 5 16.29 -3.32 16.45
CA PHE A 5 16.65 -3.34 17.86
C PHE A 5 15.43 -3.47 18.78
N ASN A 6 14.33 -2.80 18.44
CA ASN A 6 13.06 -2.91 19.18
C ASN A 6 12.43 -4.31 19.05
N ILE A 7 12.49 -4.94 17.90
CA ILE A 7 11.96 -6.29 17.66
C ILE A 7 12.72 -7.32 18.50
N LYS A 8 14.06 -7.28 18.50
CA LYS A 8 14.88 -8.20 19.31
C LYS A 8 14.63 -8.08 20.82
N ILE A 9 14.34 -6.89 21.32
CA ILE A 9 14.01 -6.66 22.74
C ILE A 9 12.61 -7.20 23.06
N LYS A 10 11.60 -6.96 22.21
CA LYS A 10 10.23 -7.47 22.41
C LYS A 10 10.18 -9.00 22.43
N VAL A 11 10.85 -9.67 21.49
CA VAL A 11 10.92 -11.14 21.46
C VAL A 11 11.60 -11.71 22.71
N ARG A 12 12.68 -11.09 23.19
CA ARG A 12 13.36 -11.52 24.42
C ARG A 12 12.47 -11.36 25.65
N LEU A 13 11.76 -10.25 25.77
CA LEU A 13 10.84 -10.00 26.89
C LEU A 13 9.68 -11.00 26.90
N SER A 14 9.09 -11.29 25.74
CA SER A 14 8.00 -12.26 25.64
C SER A 14 8.45 -13.68 25.96
N ALA A 15 9.65 -14.09 25.57
CA ALA A 15 10.21 -15.38 25.92
C ALA A 15 10.46 -15.50 27.44
N ILE A 16 10.94 -14.44 28.08
CA ILE A 16 11.13 -14.41 29.54
C ILE A 16 9.79 -14.58 30.27
N ILE A 17 8.75 -13.85 29.88
CA ILE A 17 7.41 -13.97 30.46
C ILE A 17 6.86 -15.38 30.28
N PHE A 18 7.03 -15.99 29.12
CA PHE A 18 6.61 -17.36 28.86
C PHE A 18 7.31 -18.36 29.80
N ILE A 19 8.62 -18.24 29.97
CA ILE A 19 9.39 -19.10 30.89
C ILE A 19 8.92 -18.91 32.33
N LEU A 20 8.69 -17.67 32.77
CA LEU A 20 8.18 -17.39 34.13
C LEU A 20 6.80 -18.01 34.36
N LEU A 21 5.89 -17.93 33.39
CA LEU A 21 4.58 -18.56 33.42
C LEU A 21 4.69 -20.10 33.53
N LEU A 22 5.58 -20.72 32.74
CA LEU A 22 5.84 -22.16 32.81
C LEU A 22 6.33 -22.58 34.20
N ILE A 23 7.28 -21.84 34.75
CA ILE A 23 7.80 -22.10 36.10
C ILE A 23 6.67 -21.97 37.15
N ALA A 24 5.83 -20.93 37.02
CA ALA A 24 4.70 -20.74 37.96
C ALA A 24 3.67 -21.88 37.88
N VAL A 25 3.34 -22.36 36.66
CA VAL A 25 2.47 -23.54 36.48
C VAL A 25 3.08 -24.76 37.13
N PHE A 26 4.39 -25.00 36.93
CA PHE A 26 5.07 -26.16 37.51
C PHE A 26 5.07 -26.11 39.05
N ILE A 27 5.39 -24.97 39.62
CA ILE A 27 5.38 -24.79 41.09
C ILE A 27 3.98 -25.01 41.68
N ALA A 28 2.96 -24.36 41.08
CA ALA A 28 1.58 -24.48 41.57
C ALA A 28 1.04 -25.92 41.41
N GLY A 29 1.34 -26.59 40.28
CA GLY A 29 0.96 -27.99 40.04
C GLY A 29 1.65 -28.96 40.98
N TRP A 30 2.96 -28.76 41.24
CA TRP A 30 3.73 -29.56 42.21
C TRP A 30 3.18 -29.42 43.62
N TYR A 31 2.89 -28.20 44.05
CA TYR A 31 2.31 -27.96 45.40
C TYR A 31 0.92 -28.60 45.54
N TYR A 32 0.05 -28.49 44.52
CA TYR A 32 -1.24 -29.16 44.48
C TYR A 32 -1.10 -30.68 44.58
N TYR A 33 -0.15 -31.27 43.82
CA TYR A 33 0.08 -32.73 43.87
C TYR A 33 0.50 -33.23 45.20
N THR A 34 1.31 -32.48 45.95
CA THR A 34 1.81 -32.87 47.27
C THR A 34 0.83 -32.58 48.39
N HIS A 35 -0.15 -31.67 48.23
CA HIS A 35 -1.08 -31.24 49.29
C HIS A 35 -2.55 -31.18 48.79
N PRO A 36 -3.10 -32.23 48.14
CA PRO A 36 -4.37 -32.13 47.45
C PRO A 36 -5.58 -31.91 48.37
N ALA A 37 -5.53 -32.36 49.62
CA ALA A 37 -6.63 -32.29 50.59
C ALA A 37 -6.62 -31.00 51.45
N THR A 38 -5.65 -30.12 51.29
CA THR A 38 -5.56 -28.87 52.06
C THR A 38 -6.29 -27.73 51.36
N LYS A 39 -6.83 -26.75 52.10
CA LYS A 39 -7.45 -25.54 51.52
C LYS A 39 -6.48 -24.81 50.58
N THR A 40 -5.21 -24.73 50.95
CA THR A 40 -4.15 -24.13 50.13
C THR A 40 -3.87 -24.96 48.87
N GLY A 41 -3.92 -26.30 48.94
CA GLY A 41 -3.77 -27.18 47.80
C GLY A 41 -4.87 -26.97 46.76
N VAL A 42 -6.14 -26.91 47.17
CA VAL A 42 -7.27 -26.64 46.27
C VAL A 42 -7.10 -25.27 45.57
N LEU A 43 -6.65 -24.26 46.33
CA LEU A 43 -6.44 -22.91 45.78
C LEU A 43 -5.30 -22.86 44.77
N THR A 44 -4.19 -23.59 45.04
CA THR A 44 -3.06 -23.69 44.10
C THR A 44 -3.43 -24.52 42.85
N GLY A 45 -4.29 -25.54 43.00
CA GLY A 45 -4.81 -26.27 41.82
C GLY A 45 -5.66 -25.40 40.89
N SER A 46 -6.53 -24.57 41.45
CA SER A 46 -7.31 -23.60 40.69
C SER A 46 -6.41 -22.55 39.99
N LEU A 47 -5.37 -22.09 40.70
CA LEU A 47 -4.39 -21.18 40.16
C LEU A 47 -3.61 -21.82 39.02
N ALA A 48 -3.17 -23.07 39.16
CA ALA A 48 -2.48 -23.81 38.09
C ALA A 48 -3.35 -23.95 36.84
N ALA A 49 -4.64 -24.27 37.01
CA ALA A 49 -5.57 -24.34 35.88
C ALA A 49 -5.71 -22.98 35.16
N GLY A 50 -5.83 -21.88 35.90
CA GLY A 50 -5.87 -20.52 35.33
C GLY A 50 -4.60 -20.15 34.59
N LEU A 51 -3.42 -20.51 35.13
CA LEU A 51 -2.13 -20.27 34.49
C LEU A 51 -1.96 -21.09 33.18
N ILE A 52 -2.49 -22.31 33.14
CA ILE A 52 -2.49 -23.14 31.90
C ILE A 52 -3.33 -22.45 30.82
N VAL A 53 -4.52 -21.95 31.15
CA VAL A 53 -5.33 -21.17 30.22
C VAL A 53 -4.58 -19.92 29.71
N ALA A 54 -3.93 -19.21 30.64
CA ALA A 54 -3.13 -18.03 30.28
C ALA A 54 -1.96 -18.39 29.33
N LEU A 55 -1.29 -19.53 29.54
CA LEU A 55 -0.25 -20.02 28.61
C LEU A 55 -0.80 -20.33 27.22
N ILE A 56 -1.94 -20.99 27.13
CA ILE A 56 -2.59 -21.29 25.85
C ILE A 56 -2.94 -19.98 25.12
N GLN A 57 -3.55 -19.03 25.81
CA GLN A 57 -3.85 -17.70 25.26
C GLN A 57 -2.59 -16.99 24.80
N TRP A 58 -1.50 -17.07 25.58
CA TRP A 58 -0.21 -16.49 25.20
C TRP A 58 0.34 -17.07 23.89
N ILE A 59 0.28 -18.41 23.72
CA ILE A 59 0.75 -19.07 22.50
C ILE A 59 -0.09 -18.66 21.28
N ILE A 60 -1.43 -18.55 21.45
CA ILE A 60 -2.33 -18.10 20.38
C ILE A 60 -1.99 -16.64 19.99
N SER A 61 -1.93 -15.76 20.98
CA SER A 61 -1.61 -14.33 20.76
C SER A 61 -0.24 -14.14 20.12
N TRP A 62 0.75 -14.97 20.43
CA TRP A 62 2.07 -14.89 19.79
C TRP A 62 2.01 -15.21 18.30
N LYS A 63 1.22 -16.23 17.90
CA LYS A 63 1.04 -16.57 16.49
C LYS A 63 0.32 -15.44 15.73
N GLU A 64 -0.70 -14.85 16.32
CA GLU A 64 -1.41 -13.70 15.74
C GLU A 64 -0.48 -12.49 15.60
N TYR A 65 0.32 -12.21 16.62
CA TYR A 65 1.28 -11.10 16.61
C TYR A 65 2.34 -11.26 15.52
N ALA A 66 2.89 -12.48 15.35
CA ALA A 66 3.85 -12.76 14.29
C ALA A 66 3.25 -12.63 12.87
N LEU A 67 1.96 -12.85 12.72
CA LEU A 67 1.25 -12.62 11.46
C LEU A 67 1.04 -11.12 11.19
N ILE A 68 0.63 -10.37 12.23
CA ILE A 68 0.45 -8.91 12.15
C ILE A 68 1.78 -8.24 11.82
N GLU A 69 2.88 -8.62 12.46
CA GLU A 69 4.22 -8.09 12.17
C GLU A 69 4.63 -8.26 10.70
N LYS A 70 4.33 -9.41 10.08
CA LYS A 70 4.58 -9.62 8.64
C LYS A 70 3.74 -8.73 7.75
N ILE A 71 2.54 -8.36 8.17
CA ILE A 71 1.67 -7.44 7.43
C ILE A 71 2.14 -6.00 7.65
N GLU A 72 2.57 -5.66 8.87
CA GLU A 72 3.16 -4.34 9.18
C GLU A 72 4.44 -4.10 8.36
N ASP A 73 5.28 -5.12 8.16
CA ASP A 73 6.50 -5.02 7.34
C ASP A 73 6.20 -4.70 5.86
N LEU A 74 4.99 -5.01 5.39
CA LEU A 74 4.55 -4.61 4.04
C LEU A 74 4.20 -3.13 3.96
N GLU A 75 4.08 -2.42 5.08
CA GLU A 75 3.64 -1.02 5.16
C GLU A 75 2.37 -0.78 4.33
N LEU A 76 1.44 -1.74 4.43
CA LEU A 76 0.19 -1.75 3.71
C LEU A 76 -0.79 -0.75 4.34
N ILE A 77 -1.23 0.24 3.54
CA ILE A 77 -2.22 1.23 3.94
C ILE A 77 -3.64 0.67 3.73
N LYS A 78 -3.90 0.10 2.54
CA LYS A 78 -5.23 -0.40 2.17
C LYS A 78 -5.15 -1.45 1.06
N VAL A 79 -5.99 -2.47 1.16
CA VAL A 79 -6.30 -3.38 0.03
C VAL A 79 -7.50 -2.82 -0.72
N LEU A 80 -7.33 -2.56 -2.00
CA LEU A 80 -8.38 -2.11 -2.89
C LEU A 80 -8.87 -3.32 -3.72
N TYR A 81 -10.07 -3.80 -3.45
CA TYR A 81 -10.65 -4.91 -4.22
C TYR A 81 -11.01 -4.52 -5.66
N ASN A 82 -11.23 -3.24 -5.88
CA ASN A 82 -11.36 -2.62 -7.19
C ASN A 82 -10.76 -1.20 -7.15
N ARG A 83 -10.54 -0.58 -8.32
CA ARG A 83 -9.95 0.76 -8.46
C ARG A 83 -10.98 1.77 -8.97
N ASP A 84 -12.26 1.58 -8.67
CA ASP A 84 -13.33 2.47 -9.12
C ASP A 84 -13.72 3.55 -8.11
N ASP A 85 -13.08 3.59 -6.95
CA ASP A 85 -13.31 4.59 -5.90
C ASP A 85 -12.69 5.94 -6.30
N ARG A 86 -13.44 6.73 -7.09
CA ARG A 86 -13.01 8.04 -7.57
C ARG A 86 -12.62 8.97 -6.42
N THR A 87 -13.43 9.03 -5.37
CA THR A 87 -13.21 9.92 -4.22
C THR A 87 -11.88 9.61 -3.53
N TYR A 88 -11.53 8.33 -3.41
CA TYR A 88 -10.27 7.91 -2.82
C TYR A 88 -9.05 8.46 -3.56
N TYR A 89 -9.06 8.38 -4.89
CA TYR A 89 -7.98 8.95 -5.71
C TYR A 89 -7.98 10.46 -5.72
N GLU A 90 -9.18 11.07 -5.71
CA GLU A 90 -9.36 12.52 -5.64
C GLU A 90 -8.71 13.10 -4.37
N ASP A 91 -8.96 12.49 -3.21
CA ASP A 91 -8.39 12.93 -1.94
C ASP A 91 -6.85 12.83 -1.95
N LEU A 92 -6.29 11.73 -2.47
CA LEU A 92 -4.84 11.58 -2.63
C LEU A 92 -4.24 12.67 -3.51
N ILE A 93 -4.88 13.00 -4.63
CA ILE A 93 -4.42 14.05 -5.55
C ILE A 93 -4.55 15.43 -4.88
N ARG A 94 -5.67 15.68 -4.18
CA ARG A 94 -5.93 16.93 -3.47
C ARG A 94 -4.88 17.20 -2.40
N ASP A 95 -4.47 16.17 -1.67
CA ASP A 95 -3.51 16.29 -0.58
C ASP A 95 -2.05 16.29 -1.04
N SER A 96 -1.79 16.06 -2.33
CA SER A 96 -0.45 16.02 -2.90
C SER A 96 0.30 17.35 -2.74
N LYS A 97 1.61 17.26 -2.46
CA LYS A 97 2.47 18.43 -2.19
C LYS A 97 3.68 18.53 -3.12
N LYS A 98 4.15 17.42 -3.69
CA LYS A 98 5.40 17.37 -4.45
C LYS A 98 5.24 16.77 -5.83
N SER A 99 4.73 15.53 -5.91
CA SER A 99 4.72 14.78 -7.16
C SER A 99 3.60 13.76 -7.25
N ILE A 100 3.11 13.58 -8.47
CA ILE A 100 2.20 12.52 -8.85
C ILE A 100 2.84 11.77 -10.01
N LYS A 101 2.93 10.44 -9.93
CA LYS A 101 3.46 9.59 -10.98
C LYS A 101 2.43 8.52 -11.35
N VAL A 102 2.17 8.37 -12.63
CA VAL A 102 1.16 7.43 -13.15
C VAL A 102 1.78 6.55 -14.21
N MET A 103 1.73 5.23 -14.03
CA MET A 103 2.01 4.25 -15.05
C MET A 103 0.78 3.38 -15.29
N GLY A 104 0.36 3.24 -16.52
CA GLY A 104 -0.85 2.48 -16.82
C GLY A 104 -0.99 2.16 -18.31
N VAL A 105 -2.19 1.75 -18.71
CA VAL A 105 -2.48 1.37 -20.10
C VAL A 105 -2.70 2.61 -20.96
N THR A 106 -3.69 3.44 -20.62
CA THR A 106 -4.04 4.65 -21.40
C THR A 106 -4.14 5.90 -20.54
N ALA A 107 -4.24 5.77 -19.22
CA ALA A 107 -4.55 6.85 -18.28
C ALA A 107 -5.84 7.64 -18.58
N LYS A 108 -6.72 7.16 -19.51
CA LYS A 108 -7.91 7.88 -19.95
C LYS A 108 -8.79 8.28 -18.77
N ARG A 109 -9.18 7.33 -17.91
CA ARG A 109 -10.02 7.61 -16.73
C ARG A 109 -9.38 8.60 -15.75
N PHE A 110 -8.06 8.57 -15.61
CA PHE A 110 -7.34 9.50 -14.75
C PHE A 110 -7.54 10.94 -15.21
N PHE A 111 -7.40 11.20 -16.52
CA PHE A 111 -7.61 12.53 -17.05
C PHE A 111 -9.10 12.93 -17.09
N GLU A 112 -10.00 12.02 -17.48
CA GLU A 112 -11.45 12.29 -17.48
C GLU A 112 -12.00 12.63 -16.09
N HIS A 113 -11.47 12.02 -15.04
CA HIS A 113 -11.95 12.23 -13.69
C HIS A 113 -11.31 13.43 -12.97
N PHE A 114 -10.06 13.76 -13.29
CA PHE A 114 -9.25 14.66 -12.45
C PHE A 114 -8.62 15.83 -13.19
N ALA A 115 -8.72 15.90 -14.53
CA ALA A 115 -8.03 16.90 -15.34
C ALA A 115 -8.95 17.56 -16.38
N ASP A 116 -10.18 17.82 -16.01
CA ASP A 116 -11.10 18.55 -16.87
C ASP A 116 -10.56 19.98 -17.11
N THR A 117 -10.35 20.31 -18.39
CA THR A 117 -9.75 21.59 -18.82
C THR A 117 -10.79 22.69 -19.07
N HIS A 118 -12.09 22.40 -18.95
CA HIS A 118 -13.14 23.40 -19.09
C HIS A 118 -13.14 24.34 -17.88
N ASP A 119 -13.26 25.64 -18.11
CA ASP A 119 -13.16 26.66 -17.06
C ASP A 119 -14.33 26.59 -16.04
N GLU A 120 -15.50 26.10 -16.48
CA GLU A 120 -16.70 25.92 -15.65
C GLU A 120 -16.75 24.54 -14.94
N ALA A 121 -15.76 23.68 -15.14
CA ALA A 121 -15.74 22.35 -14.54
C ALA A 121 -15.60 22.45 -13.01
N PRO A 122 -16.32 21.61 -12.24
CA PRO A 122 -16.25 21.62 -10.80
C PRO A 122 -14.85 21.22 -10.29
N ASP A 123 -14.45 21.72 -9.13
CA ASP A 123 -13.11 21.51 -8.57
C ASP A 123 -12.71 20.04 -8.46
N ASN A 124 -13.64 19.15 -8.19
CA ASN A 124 -13.39 17.72 -8.10
C ASN A 124 -13.08 17.06 -9.46
N ALA A 125 -13.48 17.68 -10.58
CA ALA A 125 -13.08 17.22 -11.92
C ALA A 125 -11.74 17.83 -12.35
N ARG A 126 -11.25 18.87 -11.66
CA ARG A 126 -10.01 19.61 -11.94
C ARG A 126 -8.91 19.41 -10.90
N VAL A 127 -9.08 18.49 -9.97
CA VAL A 127 -8.20 18.34 -8.80
C VAL A 127 -6.72 18.18 -9.17
N LEU A 128 -6.40 17.54 -10.29
CA LEU A 128 -5.04 17.44 -10.83
C LEU A 128 -4.49 18.81 -11.25
N LEU A 129 -5.30 19.60 -11.94
CA LEU A 129 -4.90 20.94 -12.39
C LEU A 129 -4.66 21.87 -11.21
N VAL A 130 -5.55 21.82 -10.21
CA VAL A 130 -5.39 22.55 -8.94
C VAL A 130 -4.12 22.12 -8.20
N ALA A 131 -3.78 20.83 -8.20
CA ALA A 131 -2.50 20.36 -7.63
C ALA A 131 -1.30 20.93 -8.39
N MET A 132 -1.36 20.99 -9.72
CA MET A 132 -0.32 21.60 -10.55
C MET A 132 -0.21 23.11 -10.34
N GLU A 133 -1.30 23.82 -10.09
CA GLU A 133 -1.28 25.24 -9.70
C GLU A 133 -0.53 25.48 -8.40
N ARG A 134 -0.58 24.54 -7.46
CA ARG A 134 0.19 24.54 -6.21
C ARG A 134 1.67 24.20 -6.42
N GLY A 135 2.05 23.69 -7.60
CA GLY A 135 3.44 23.33 -7.94
C GLY A 135 3.74 21.83 -7.90
N VAL A 136 2.72 20.97 -7.84
CA VAL A 136 2.89 19.51 -7.92
C VAL A 136 3.31 19.11 -9.34
N ASN A 137 4.40 18.34 -9.45
CA ASN A 137 4.88 17.83 -10.73
C ASN A 137 4.20 16.49 -11.04
N VAL A 138 3.85 16.30 -12.31
CA VAL A 138 3.14 15.11 -12.80
C VAL A 138 3.99 14.38 -13.84
N GLN A 139 4.16 13.08 -13.66
CA GLN A 139 4.85 12.20 -14.60
C GLN A 139 3.90 11.11 -15.06
N ILE A 140 3.69 11.01 -16.37
CA ILE A 140 2.81 10.01 -16.98
C ILE A 140 3.66 9.07 -17.83
N LEU A 141 3.59 7.79 -17.57
CA LEU A 141 4.32 6.75 -18.26
C LEU A 141 3.33 5.76 -18.88
N LEU A 142 3.24 5.74 -20.20
CA LEU A 142 2.29 4.91 -20.95
C LEU A 142 3.05 3.98 -21.92
N PRO A 143 2.46 2.86 -22.35
CA PRO A 143 3.04 2.09 -23.43
C PRO A 143 2.98 2.87 -24.74
N HIS A 144 3.97 2.69 -25.59
CA HIS A 144 3.90 3.16 -26.96
C HIS A 144 2.71 2.49 -27.68
N GLU A 145 2.04 3.19 -28.60
CA GLU A 145 0.80 2.73 -29.25
C GLU A 145 0.92 1.36 -29.93
N ASN A 146 2.12 0.99 -30.41
CA ASN A 146 2.40 -0.31 -31.02
C ASN A 146 2.22 -1.49 -30.06
N PHE A 147 2.23 -1.24 -28.75
CA PHE A 147 2.06 -2.23 -27.70
C PHE A 147 0.67 -2.20 -27.06
N LEU A 148 -0.26 -1.44 -27.65
CA LEU A 148 -1.65 -1.37 -27.24
C LEU A 148 -2.55 -2.19 -28.18
N PRO A 149 -3.56 -2.89 -27.63
CA PRO A 149 -4.66 -3.44 -28.43
C PRO A 149 -5.36 -2.31 -29.21
N GLU A 150 -5.87 -2.62 -30.40
CA GLU A 150 -6.49 -1.64 -31.31
C GLU A 150 -7.61 -0.83 -30.63
N GLU A 151 -8.42 -1.51 -29.83
CA GLU A 151 -9.51 -0.89 -29.07
C GLU A 151 -9.05 0.18 -28.04
N LYS A 152 -7.78 0.17 -27.65
CA LYS A 152 -7.21 1.12 -26.67
C LYS A 152 -6.52 2.32 -27.34
N LYS A 153 -6.21 2.26 -28.63
CA LYS A 153 -5.48 3.33 -29.33
C LYS A 153 -6.25 4.65 -29.36
N ASN A 154 -7.56 4.61 -29.61
CA ASN A 154 -8.39 5.82 -29.57
C ASN A 154 -8.35 6.51 -28.21
N ALA A 155 -8.44 5.73 -27.13
CA ALA A 155 -8.35 6.26 -25.78
C ALA A 155 -6.96 6.87 -25.48
N HIS A 156 -5.91 6.25 -26.01
CA HIS A 156 -4.54 6.76 -25.93
C HIS A 156 -4.39 8.10 -26.65
N HIS A 157 -4.88 8.22 -27.89
CA HIS A 157 -4.83 9.47 -28.65
C HIS A 157 -5.60 10.62 -27.96
N GLN A 158 -6.77 10.34 -27.37
CA GLN A 158 -7.53 11.33 -26.60
C GLN A 158 -6.71 11.88 -25.44
N VAL A 159 -6.02 11.02 -24.70
CA VAL A 159 -5.15 11.42 -23.59
C VAL A 159 -3.99 12.29 -24.05
N VAL A 160 -3.38 11.97 -25.17
CA VAL A 160 -2.30 12.79 -25.76
C VAL A 160 -2.78 14.20 -26.09
N HIS A 161 -4.01 14.37 -26.59
CA HIS A 161 -4.61 15.69 -26.82
C HIS A 161 -4.79 16.47 -25.51
N VAL A 162 -5.44 15.86 -24.52
CA VAL A 162 -5.64 16.51 -23.20
C VAL A 162 -4.30 16.92 -22.58
N LEU A 163 -3.28 16.07 -22.67
CA LEU A 163 -1.94 16.39 -22.18
C LEU A 163 -1.31 17.61 -22.88
N ARG A 164 -1.47 17.73 -24.21
CA ARG A 164 -0.98 18.89 -24.96
C ARG A 164 -1.68 20.17 -24.49
N ASP A 165 -2.99 20.12 -24.29
CA ASP A 165 -3.77 21.25 -23.81
C ASP A 165 -3.30 21.71 -22.43
N ILE A 166 -3.05 20.73 -21.51
CA ILE A 166 -2.52 21.03 -20.19
C ILE A 166 -1.11 21.62 -20.28
N GLN A 167 -0.24 21.09 -21.14
CA GLN A 167 1.13 21.59 -21.32
C GLN A 167 1.19 23.01 -21.90
N GLN A 168 0.18 23.43 -22.66
CA GLN A 168 0.09 24.80 -23.18
C GLN A 168 -0.32 25.81 -22.10
N LYS A 169 -1.01 25.37 -21.05
CA LYS A 169 -1.37 26.23 -19.91
C LYS A 169 -0.16 26.38 -18.97
N GLN A 170 0.01 27.58 -18.42
CA GLN A 170 1.10 27.87 -17.49
C GLN A 170 0.73 27.51 -16.06
N TYR A 171 1.03 26.28 -15.65
CA TYR A 171 0.97 25.85 -14.25
C TYR A 171 2.34 26.01 -13.57
N LYS A 172 2.38 26.12 -12.22
CA LYS A 172 3.64 26.11 -11.45
C LYS A 172 4.33 24.75 -11.50
N GLY A 173 3.54 23.66 -11.42
CA GLY A 173 4.00 22.29 -11.62
C GLY A 173 4.08 21.93 -13.09
N LYS A 174 4.94 20.98 -13.43
CA LYS A 174 5.13 20.50 -14.80
C LYS A 174 4.46 19.14 -14.98
N ILE A 175 3.89 18.91 -16.17
CA ILE A 175 3.43 17.59 -16.59
C ILE A 175 4.30 17.08 -17.72
N ASN A 176 4.83 15.87 -17.57
CA ASN A 176 5.65 15.20 -18.57
C ASN A 176 5.07 13.83 -18.88
N ILE A 177 5.12 13.45 -20.15
CA ILE A 177 4.73 12.13 -20.63
C ILE A 177 5.91 11.45 -21.30
N ARG A 178 6.04 10.13 -21.04
CA ARG A 178 7.00 9.24 -21.72
C ARG A 178 6.33 7.92 -22.08
N TYR A 179 6.94 7.19 -23.04
CA TYR A 179 6.36 5.97 -23.59
C TYR A 179 7.35 4.80 -23.48
N PHE A 180 6.98 3.74 -22.78
CA PHE A 180 7.77 2.52 -22.73
C PHE A 180 7.44 1.56 -23.89
N GLN A 181 8.38 0.66 -24.22
CA GLN A 181 8.38 -0.14 -25.46
C GLN A 181 8.01 -1.61 -25.23
N HIS A 182 6.97 -1.88 -24.42
CA HIS A 182 6.44 -3.22 -24.18
C HIS A 182 4.96 -3.18 -23.77
N ALA A 183 4.31 -4.35 -23.68
CA ALA A 183 2.94 -4.43 -23.19
C ALA A 183 2.87 -4.07 -21.70
N PRO A 184 1.83 -3.36 -21.24
CA PRO A 184 1.69 -2.97 -19.83
C PRO A 184 1.34 -4.18 -18.97
N ALA A 185 2.15 -4.46 -17.96
CA ALA A 185 1.94 -5.54 -16.99
C ALA A 185 1.37 -5.03 -15.66
N HIS A 186 1.70 -3.78 -15.31
CA HIS A 186 1.37 -3.16 -14.03
C HIS A 186 0.71 -1.81 -14.21
N SER A 187 -0.12 -1.45 -13.25
CA SER A 187 -0.60 -0.09 -13.06
C SER A 187 -0.02 0.43 -11.75
N ILE A 188 0.63 1.59 -11.81
CA ILE A 188 1.28 2.23 -10.68
C ILE A 188 0.76 3.66 -10.59
N PHE A 189 0.31 4.05 -9.40
CA PHE A 189 -0.11 5.40 -9.08
C PHE A 189 0.59 5.82 -7.80
N MET A 190 1.51 6.77 -7.90
CA MET A 190 2.27 7.28 -6.76
C MET A 190 1.89 8.71 -6.49
N VAL A 191 1.69 9.03 -5.22
CA VAL A 191 1.50 10.39 -4.72
C VAL A 191 2.43 10.60 -3.53
N ASP A 192 3.38 11.49 -3.68
CA ASP A 192 4.37 11.84 -2.66
C ASP A 192 5.05 10.63 -2.01
N SER A 193 4.54 10.19 -0.85
CA SER A 193 5.09 9.10 -0.04
C SER A 193 4.32 7.79 -0.13
N THR A 194 3.30 7.71 -1.00
CA THR A 194 2.47 6.50 -1.14
C THR A 194 2.44 5.98 -2.56
N CYS A 195 2.13 4.69 -2.70
CA CYS A 195 2.12 3.99 -3.98
C CYS A 195 0.93 3.02 -4.03
N ILE A 196 0.08 3.15 -5.05
CA ILE A 196 -0.97 2.19 -5.36
C ILE A 196 -0.51 1.36 -6.55
N VAL A 197 -0.42 0.05 -6.37
CA VAL A 197 0.04 -0.88 -7.41
C VAL A 197 -0.97 -1.97 -7.63
N GLY A 198 -1.14 -2.36 -8.88
CA GLY A 198 -2.03 -3.47 -9.22
C GLY A 198 -1.70 -4.06 -10.59
N PRO A 199 -2.15 -5.29 -10.87
CA PRO A 199 -1.94 -5.96 -12.15
C PRO A 199 -2.75 -5.29 -13.25
N VAL A 200 -2.27 -5.44 -14.48
CA VAL A 200 -3.03 -5.19 -15.70
C VAL A 200 -3.42 -6.54 -16.29
N PHE A 201 -4.72 -6.76 -16.47
CA PHE A 201 -5.25 -7.95 -17.16
C PHE A 201 -5.77 -7.54 -18.54
N GLU A 202 -5.41 -8.29 -19.57
CA GLU A 202 -5.64 -7.95 -20.97
C GLU A 202 -7.11 -7.63 -21.30
N LYS A 203 -8.05 -8.43 -20.74
CA LYS A 203 -9.49 -8.32 -21.03
C LYS A 203 -10.32 -7.70 -19.91
N VAL A 204 -9.67 -7.17 -18.86
CA VAL A 204 -10.34 -6.59 -17.72
C VAL A 204 -10.00 -5.12 -17.61
N GLU A 205 -11.01 -4.27 -17.53
CA GLU A 205 -10.77 -2.86 -17.26
C GLU A 205 -10.12 -2.67 -15.89
N SER A 206 -9.14 -1.78 -15.82
CA SER A 206 -8.35 -1.53 -14.60
C SER A 206 -9.21 -1.18 -13.37
N LYS A 207 -10.41 -0.61 -13.57
CA LYS A 207 -11.33 -0.29 -12.47
C LYS A 207 -11.82 -1.53 -11.69
N TYR A 208 -11.91 -2.68 -12.37
CA TYR A 208 -12.36 -3.94 -11.77
C TYR A 208 -11.21 -4.81 -11.25
N THR A 209 -9.98 -4.34 -11.32
CA THR A 209 -8.82 -5.11 -10.87
C THR A 209 -8.40 -4.68 -9.47
N PRO A 210 -7.90 -5.61 -8.63
CA PRO A 210 -7.44 -5.28 -7.28
C PRO A 210 -6.15 -4.45 -7.32
N ALA A 211 -5.88 -3.74 -6.22
CA ALA A 211 -4.63 -3.04 -6.01
C ALA A 211 -4.25 -2.99 -4.53
N LEU A 212 -2.98 -2.76 -4.26
CA LEU A 212 -2.45 -2.52 -2.93
C LEU A 212 -2.02 -1.05 -2.83
N HIS A 213 -2.49 -0.35 -1.80
CA HIS A 213 -1.99 0.96 -1.41
C HIS A 213 -0.97 0.78 -0.30
N LEU A 214 0.25 1.21 -0.53
CA LEU A 214 1.44 0.98 0.27
C LEU A 214 2.14 2.30 0.59
N GLN A 215 2.88 2.35 1.68
CA GLN A 215 3.89 3.39 1.85
C GLN A 215 5.02 3.20 0.83
N LYS A 216 5.62 4.29 0.40
CA LYS A 216 6.70 4.29 -0.59
C LYS A 216 7.95 3.53 -0.10
N ASP A 217 8.21 3.58 1.21
CA ASP A 217 9.36 2.94 1.86
C ASP A 217 9.15 1.44 2.10
N SER A 218 7.98 0.91 1.73
CA SER A 218 7.69 -0.53 1.77
C SER A 218 8.62 -1.29 0.84
N PRO A 219 9.25 -2.39 1.29
CA PRO A 219 10.06 -3.26 0.44
C PRO A 219 9.31 -3.79 -0.79
N PHE A 220 7.99 -3.93 -0.67
CA PHE A 220 7.13 -4.34 -1.78
C PHE A 220 6.91 -3.20 -2.78
N ALA A 221 6.65 -1.97 -2.32
CA ALA A 221 6.47 -0.79 -3.18
C ALA A 221 7.77 -0.43 -3.90
N GLU A 222 8.93 -0.59 -3.24
CA GLU A 222 10.25 -0.26 -3.78
C GLU A 222 10.48 -0.88 -5.16
N LYS A 223 10.09 -2.14 -5.36
CA LYS A 223 10.26 -2.83 -6.67
C LYS A 223 9.43 -2.22 -7.79
N TYR A 224 8.24 -1.73 -7.50
CA TYR A 224 7.40 -1.04 -8.48
C TYR A 224 7.91 0.37 -8.77
N ILE A 225 8.46 1.04 -7.75
CA ILE A 225 9.06 2.36 -7.90
C ILE A 225 10.34 2.25 -8.74
N GLU A 226 11.23 1.30 -8.43
CA GLU A 226 12.41 1.01 -9.23
C GLU A 226 12.04 0.72 -10.69
N HIS A 227 11.01 -0.10 -10.92
CA HIS A 227 10.52 -0.39 -12.27
C HIS A 227 10.05 0.88 -12.99
N PHE A 228 9.25 1.72 -12.34
CA PHE A 228 8.82 3.01 -12.91
C PHE A 228 10.02 3.88 -13.27
N GLU A 229 10.98 4.05 -12.37
CA GLU A 229 12.15 4.92 -12.60
C GLU A 229 13.07 4.36 -13.71
N GLN A 230 13.22 3.05 -13.79
CA GLN A 230 13.98 2.41 -14.88
C GLN A 230 13.32 2.65 -16.23
N GLU A 231 12.02 2.43 -16.35
CA GLU A 231 11.30 2.69 -17.61
C GLU A 231 11.33 4.19 -17.95
N TRP A 232 11.18 5.06 -16.95
CA TRP A 232 11.28 6.49 -17.13
C TRP A 232 12.66 6.92 -17.62
N GLY A 233 13.73 6.33 -17.10
CA GLY A 233 15.13 6.65 -17.47
C GLY A 233 15.59 6.12 -18.81
N LYS A 234 15.05 5.00 -19.31
CA LYS A 234 15.43 4.40 -20.60
C LYS A 234 15.17 5.32 -21.80
N ILE A 235 14.32 6.31 -21.67
CA ILE A 235 13.86 7.18 -22.75
C ILE A 235 14.84 8.34 -23.00
N ASP A 236 15.79 8.55 -22.09
CA ASP A 236 16.84 9.58 -22.22
C ASP A 236 18.18 8.99 -22.73
N ALA A 237 18.28 7.68 -22.93
CA ALA A 237 19.46 6.97 -23.42
C ALA A 237 19.30 6.57 -24.90
#